data_ce2679053beb991c7dd46dd0652f4e9b
#
_entry.id   ce2679053beb991c7dd46dd0652f4e9b
#
_cell.length_a   1.000
_cell.length_b   1.000
_cell.length_c   1.000
_cell.angle_alpha   90.00
_cell.angle_beta   90.00
_cell.angle_gamma   90.00
#
_symmetry.space_group_name_H-M   'P 1'
#
loop_
_entity.id
_entity.type
_entity.pdbx_description
1 polymer ?
#
loop_
_entity_poly.entity_id
_entity_poly.type
_entity_poly.pdbx_seq_one_letter_code
_entity_poly.pdbx_strand_id
1 'polypeptide(L)'
;MKQEIIDRINQLAQEGDPFLFVINYKGNEAYIRKLSQINPEECLYDFEGISNACHINNTPLPSNIKWQVKVPLYADYEQSFHIVKNNILAGNSFLTNLTCQVPVTCNLTLNEIFQHTQGKYKLLLKKTNTEGQQFVCFSPETFLRIKQGHIYSYPMKGTIDATIPHAAQALMDDTKEAAEHATIVDLIRNDLSRIAKHVTVTRYRYIDLLHTNQGDILQTSSEVCGKLPHDYPTHLGQIIDAQLPAGSITGAPKPKTIDIIHQAEGYDRSYYTGIMGIYNQGELNSAVIIRYIESDAHHNLTFKAGGGITAMSQCHKEYNEVIQKVYLPIKL
;
A
#
# COMPACT_ATOMS: atom_id res chain seq x y z
N MET A 1 15.70 6.49 -2.42
CA MET A 1 15.24 7.69 -1.63
C MET A 1 16.30 8.80 -1.66
N LYS A 2 15.91 10.05 -1.32
CA LYS A 2 16.89 11.10 -1.04
C LYS A 2 17.76 10.73 0.16
N GLN A 3 19.04 11.07 0.11
CA GLN A 3 20.00 10.73 1.15
C GLN A 3 19.61 11.30 2.54
N GLU A 4 19.07 12.51 2.57
CA GLU A 4 18.60 13.17 3.80
C GLU A 4 17.51 12.37 4.54
N ILE A 5 16.62 11.68 3.78
CA ILE A 5 15.57 10.82 4.33
C ILE A 5 16.19 9.56 4.95
N ILE A 6 17.13 8.94 4.22
CA ILE A 6 17.88 7.76 4.68
C ILE A 6 18.62 8.07 5.98
N ASP A 7 19.38 9.17 6.00
CA ASP A 7 20.18 9.58 7.15
C ASP A 7 19.30 9.89 8.37
N ARG A 8 18.14 10.54 8.16
CA ARG A 8 17.19 10.83 9.24
C ARG A 8 16.60 9.56 9.85
N ILE A 9 16.25 8.57 9.04
CA ILE A 9 15.75 7.27 9.51
C ILE A 9 16.83 6.56 10.33
N ASN A 10 18.06 6.50 9.82
CA ASN A 10 19.19 5.87 10.53
C ASN A 10 19.46 6.55 11.87
N GLN A 11 19.48 7.88 11.88
CA GLN A 11 19.72 8.64 13.10
C GLN A 11 18.67 8.29 14.18
N LEU A 12 17.38 8.34 13.83
CA LEU A 12 16.32 8.06 14.80
C LEU A 12 16.33 6.59 15.28
N ALA A 13 16.66 5.65 14.38
CA ALA A 13 16.77 4.26 14.74
C ALA A 13 17.93 3.99 15.70
N GLN A 14 19.07 4.70 15.53
CA GLN A 14 20.22 4.62 16.43
C GLN A 14 19.96 5.31 17.78
N GLU A 15 19.22 6.42 17.79
CA GLU A 15 18.80 7.10 19.02
C GLU A 15 17.86 6.22 19.87
N GLY A 16 17.24 5.19 19.26
CA GLY A 16 16.32 4.27 19.93
C GLY A 16 14.94 4.87 20.22
N ASP A 17 14.67 6.08 19.73
CA ASP A 17 13.38 6.73 19.90
C ASP A 17 12.33 6.15 18.94
N PRO A 18 11.11 5.87 19.42
CA PRO A 18 10.02 5.47 18.55
C PRO A 18 9.64 6.60 17.57
N PHE A 19 9.53 6.28 16.28
CA PHE A 19 9.17 7.26 15.26
C PHE A 19 8.23 6.70 14.19
N LEU A 20 7.45 7.60 13.60
CA LEU A 20 6.65 7.39 12.41
C LEU A 20 7.38 7.96 11.20
N PHE A 21 7.33 7.25 10.09
CA PHE A 21 7.70 7.77 8.78
C PHE A 21 6.59 7.55 7.76
N VAL A 22 6.45 8.50 6.83
CA VAL A 22 5.57 8.44 5.66
C VAL A 22 6.39 8.93 4.48
N ILE A 23 6.59 8.10 3.48
CA ILE A 23 7.48 8.36 2.34
C ILE A 23 6.66 8.25 1.05
N ASN A 24 6.77 9.23 0.17
CA ASN A 24 6.06 9.23 -1.10
C ASN A 24 6.62 8.18 -2.09
N TYR A 25 5.88 7.92 -3.17
CA TYR A 25 6.24 6.90 -4.17
C TYR A 25 7.65 7.11 -4.77
N LYS A 26 8.04 8.36 -5.03
CA LYS A 26 9.35 8.69 -5.59
C LYS A 26 10.50 8.65 -4.58
N GLY A 27 10.21 8.55 -3.29
CA GLY A 27 11.22 8.58 -2.23
C GLY A 27 11.96 9.90 -2.10
N ASN A 28 11.37 11.00 -2.59
CA ASN A 28 11.98 12.33 -2.55
C ASN A 28 11.31 13.27 -1.54
N GLU A 29 10.20 12.86 -0.92
CA GLU A 29 9.49 13.57 0.13
C GLU A 29 9.11 12.61 1.25
N ALA A 30 9.23 13.08 2.50
CA ALA A 30 8.88 12.29 3.67
C ALA A 30 8.39 13.16 4.84
N TYR A 31 7.45 12.61 5.60
CA TYR A 31 7.12 13.08 6.94
C TYR A 31 7.73 12.09 7.94
N ILE A 32 8.68 12.54 8.77
CA ILE A 32 9.37 11.70 9.75
C ILE A 32 9.38 12.44 11.08
N ARG A 33 8.78 11.83 12.12
CA ARG A 33 8.67 12.43 13.47
C ARG A 33 8.77 11.36 14.55
N LYS A 34 9.42 11.70 15.68
CA LYS A 34 9.31 10.93 16.92
C LYS A 34 7.84 10.85 17.33
N LEU A 35 7.36 9.70 17.79
CA LEU A 35 5.95 9.53 18.16
C LEU A 35 5.50 10.55 19.22
N SER A 36 6.39 10.88 20.15
CA SER A 36 6.16 11.89 21.21
C SER A 36 6.02 13.33 20.67
N GLN A 37 6.43 13.60 19.44
CA GLN A 37 6.42 14.92 18.80
C GLN A 37 5.36 15.06 17.72
N ILE A 38 4.55 14.03 17.47
CA ILE A 38 3.51 14.09 16.46
C ILE A 38 2.35 14.93 17.01
N ASN A 39 2.07 16.04 16.30
CA ASN A 39 0.89 16.84 16.56
C ASN A 39 -0.32 16.19 15.87
N PRO A 40 -1.40 15.82 16.60
CA PRO A 40 -2.64 15.28 16.02
C PRO A 40 -3.29 16.21 14.99
N GLU A 41 -3.04 17.52 15.06
CA GLU A 41 -3.50 18.46 14.03
C GLU A 41 -2.73 18.34 12.71
N GLU A 42 -1.55 17.73 12.70
CA GLU A 42 -0.76 17.48 11.49
C GLU A 42 -0.90 16.04 10.98
N CYS A 43 -0.93 15.06 11.90
CA CYS A 43 -0.92 13.65 11.54
C CYS A 43 -1.68 12.81 12.57
N LEU A 44 -2.64 12.03 12.09
CA LEU A 44 -3.30 10.97 12.85
C LEU A 44 -2.91 9.61 12.29
N TYR A 45 -2.71 8.65 13.17
CA TYR A 45 -2.37 7.28 12.76
C TYR A 45 -2.99 6.24 13.69
N ASP A 46 -3.20 5.06 13.14
CA ASP A 46 -3.56 3.83 13.87
C ASP A 46 -2.97 2.63 13.11
N PHE A 47 -1.97 1.99 13.70
CA PHE A 47 -1.25 0.86 13.14
C PHE A 47 -1.44 -0.34 14.06
N GLU A 48 -2.47 -1.15 13.78
CA GLU A 48 -2.79 -2.34 14.58
C GLU A 48 -2.91 -2.02 16.09
N GLY A 49 -3.53 -0.88 16.42
CA GLY A 49 -3.74 -0.44 17.81
C GLY A 49 -2.66 0.48 18.37
N ILE A 50 -1.54 0.68 17.68
CA ILE A 50 -0.60 1.77 18.02
C ILE A 50 -1.12 3.06 17.40
N SER A 51 -1.71 3.93 18.22
CA SER A 51 -2.50 5.05 17.74
C SER A 51 -2.29 6.32 18.57
N ASN A 52 -2.34 7.49 17.92
CA ASN A 52 -2.48 8.79 18.60
C ASN A 52 -3.92 9.33 18.53
N ALA A 53 -4.86 8.57 18.02
CA ALA A 53 -6.25 8.98 17.80
C ALA A 53 -7.21 8.59 18.93
N CYS A 54 -6.74 8.00 20.02
CA CYS A 54 -7.57 7.46 21.11
C CYS A 54 -8.41 8.51 21.86
N HIS A 55 -8.08 9.79 21.74
CA HIS A 55 -8.74 10.90 22.44
C HIS A 55 -9.52 11.84 21.51
N ILE A 56 -9.65 11.48 20.23
CA ILE A 56 -10.42 12.31 19.31
C ILE A 56 -11.90 12.04 19.55
N ASN A 57 -12.66 13.12 19.87
CA ASN A 57 -14.10 13.04 19.97
C ASN A 57 -14.66 12.47 18.67
N ASN A 58 -15.28 11.30 18.74
CA ASN A 58 -15.98 10.72 17.60
C ASN A 58 -17.14 11.65 17.21
N THR A 59 -16.97 12.38 16.13
CA THR A 59 -18.09 13.11 15.52
C THR A 59 -19.10 12.08 15.03
N PRO A 60 -20.39 12.18 15.43
CA PRO A 60 -21.40 11.26 14.94
C PRO A 60 -21.48 11.30 13.42
N LEU A 61 -21.56 10.13 12.78
CA LEU A 61 -21.79 10.07 11.34
C LEU A 61 -23.12 10.72 10.99
N PRO A 62 -23.21 11.46 9.87
CA PRO A 62 -24.49 11.92 9.37
C PRO A 62 -25.39 10.70 9.03
N SER A 63 -26.69 10.87 9.20
CA SER A 63 -27.68 9.82 8.91
C SER A 63 -27.67 9.33 7.46
N ASN A 64 -27.11 10.13 6.54
CA ASN A 64 -26.95 9.78 5.14
C ASN A 64 -25.54 10.19 4.66
N ILE A 65 -24.70 9.19 4.41
CA ILE A 65 -23.38 9.37 3.80
C ILE A 65 -23.56 9.43 2.28
N LYS A 66 -23.14 10.55 1.70
CA LYS A 66 -23.12 10.74 0.26
C LYS A 66 -21.73 10.38 -0.24
N TRP A 67 -21.62 9.31 -1.01
CA TRP A 67 -20.41 8.91 -1.71
C TRP A 67 -20.71 8.75 -3.19
N GLN A 68 -20.12 9.62 -4.01
CA GLN A 68 -20.29 9.59 -5.46
C GLN A 68 -18.94 9.43 -6.13
N VAL A 69 -18.86 8.53 -7.07
CA VAL A 69 -17.65 8.21 -7.83
C VAL A 69 -17.83 8.71 -9.26
N LYS A 70 -16.96 9.59 -9.71
CA LYS A 70 -16.87 9.97 -11.11
C LYS A 70 -15.95 8.97 -11.82
N VAL A 71 -16.55 7.91 -12.34
CA VAL A 71 -15.82 6.82 -12.99
C VAL A 71 -14.99 7.38 -14.16
N PRO A 72 -13.68 7.08 -14.27
CA PRO A 72 -12.85 7.47 -15.41
C PRO A 72 -13.42 6.90 -16.72
N LEU A 73 -13.19 7.57 -17.83
CA LEU A 73 -13.61 7.04 -19.13
C LEU A 73 -12.86 5.74 -19.42
N TYR A 74 -13.61 4.72 -19.87
CA TYR A 74 -13.01 3.44 -20.24
C TYR A 74 -11.91 3.60 -21.29
N ALA A 75 -12.11 4.47 -22.28
CA ALA A 75 -11.13 4.72 -23.34
C ALA A 75 -9.78 5.24 -22.80
N ASP A 76 -9.80 6.09 -21.78
CA ASP A 76 -8.57 6.62 -21.17
C ASP A 76 -7.80 5.50 -20.43
N TYR A 77 -8.53 4.67 -19.67
CA TYR A 77 -7.95 3.51 -19.01
C TYR A 77 -7.42 2.49 -20.02
N GLU A 78 -8.16 2.22 -21.09
CA GLU A 78 -7.78 1.30 -22.16
C GLU A 78 -6.49 1.71 -22.85
N GLN A 79 -6.31 3.01 -23.12
CA GLN A 79 -5.06 3.53 -23.67
C GLN A 79 -3.87 3.23 -22.74
N SER A 80 -3.99 3.53 -21.47
CA SER A 80 -2.98 3.25 -20.45
C SER A 80 -2.71 1.74 -20.32
N PHE A 81 -3.77 0.93 -20.31
CA PHE A 81 -3.67 -0.52 -20.27
C PHE A 81 -2.91 -1.07 -21.49
N HIS A 82 -3.16 -0.56 -22.69
CA HIS A 82 -2.46 -1.02 -23.89
C HIS A 82 -0.97 -0.68 -23.87
N ILE A 83 -0.57 0.48 -23.35
CA ILE A 83 0.85 0.81 -23.14
C ILE A 83 1.52 -0.25 -22.26
N VAL A 84 0.91 -0.56 -21.12
CA VAL A 84 1.41 -1.58 -20.20
C VAL A 84 1.43 -2.96 -20.84
N LYS A 85 0.32 -3.37 -21.46
CA LYS A 85 0.14 -4.69 -22.05
C LYS A 85 1.16 -4.95 -23.16
N ASN A 86 1.37 -3.99 -24.06
CA ASN A 86 2.34 -4.10 -25.15
C ASN A 86 3.78 -4.26 -24.62
N ASN A 87 4.13 -3.55 -23.54
CA ASN A 87 5.43 -3.70 -22.91
C ASN A 87 5.60 -5.09 -22.25
N ILE A 88 4.54 -5.63 -21.64
CA ILE A 88 4.56 -6.98 -21.08
C ILE A 88 4.73 -8.03 -22.21
N LEU A 89 3.98 -7.90 -23.29
CA LEU A 89 4.07 -8.83 -24.44
C LEU A 89 5.43 -8.73 -25.14
N ALA A 90 6.07 -7.58 -25.12
CA ALA A 90 7.44 -7.37 -25.62
C ALA A 90 8.53 -7.89 -24.64
N GLY A 91 8.17 -8.43 -23.47
CA GLY A 91 9.11 -8.93 -22.48
C GLY A 91 9.81 -7.86 -21.62
N ASN A 92 9.36 -6.60 -21.69
CA ASN A 92 9.92 -5.48 -20.92
C ASN A 92 9.53 -5.53 -19.43
N SER A 93 8.41 -6.17 -19.11
CA SER A 93 7.91 -6.39 -17.75
C SER A 93 7.12 -7.69 -17.72
N PHE A 94 7.02 -8.33 -16.54
CA PHE A 94 6.18 -9.51 -16.32
C PHE A 94 4.88 -9.14 -15.60
N LEU A 95 4.95 -8.13 -14.77
CA LEU A 95 3.87 -7.59 -13.97
C LEU A 95 4.06 -6.07 -13.84
N THR A 96 3.02 -5.29 -14.09
CA THR A 96 3.02 -3.84 -13.90
C THR A 96 1.77 -3.45 -13.14
N ASN A 97 1.90 -2.75 -12.03
CA ASN A 97 0.75 -2.20 -11.32
C ASN A 97 0.32 -0.90 -12.00
N LEU A 98 -0.78 -0.94 -12.75
CA LEU A 98 -1.39 0.22 -13.42
C LEU A 98 -2.41 0.86 -12.49
N THR A 99 -2.31 2.19 -12.34
CA THR A 99 -3.19 2.95 -11.44
C THR A 99 -3.87 4.11 -12.15
N CYS A 100 -4.96 4.60 -11.59
CA CYS A 100 -5.66 5.77 -12.06
C CYS A 100 -6.19 6.65 -10.93
N GLN A 101 -6.48 7.89 -11.26
CA GLN A 101 -7.15 8.86 -10.41
C GLN A 101 -8.66 8.78 -10.65
N VAL A 102 -9.41 8.74 -9.56
CA VAL A 102 -10.87 8.67 -9.58
C VAL A 102 -11.42 9.83 -8.76
N PRO A 103 -11.91 10.90 -9.38
CA PRO A 103 -12.55 11.97 -8.64
C PRO A 103 -13.76 11.46 -7.87
N VAL A 104 -13.89 11.88 -6.62
CA VAL A 104 -15.00 11.48 -5.76
C VAL A 104 -15.58 12.68 -5.05
N THR A 105 -16.86 12.60 -4.67
CA THR A 105 -17.47 13.58 -3.77
C THR A 105 -18.01 12.87 -2.54
N CYS A 106 -17.79 13.48 -1.38
CA CYS A 106 -18.23 12.98 -0.09
C CYS A 106 -18.67 14.13 0.79
N ASN A 107 -19.70 13.90 1.62
CA ASN A 107 -20.12 14.85 2.64
C ASN A 107 -19.37 14.70 3.98
N LEU A 108 -18.36 13.83 4.02
CA LEU A 108 -17.47 13.67 5.15
C LEU A 108 -16.15 14.38 4.89
N THR A 109 -15.58 14.98 5.91
CA THR A 109 -14.20 15.47 5.92
C THR A 109 -13.21 14.27 5.97
N LEU A 110 -11.94 14.48 5.57
CA LEU A 110 -10.92 13.43 5.71
C LEU A 110 -10.73 12.98 7.17
N ASN A 111 -10.97 13.86 8.13
CA ASN A 111 -10.92 13.54 9.56
C ASN A 111 -12.03 12.57 9.96
N GLU A 112 -13.28 12.82 9.54
CA GLU A 112 -14.41 11.92 9.76
C GLU A 112 -14.21 10.59 9.03
N ILE A 113 -13.69 10.62 7.80
CA ILE A 113 -13.32 9.40 7.08
C ILE A 113 -12.30 8.60 7.89
N PHE A 114 -11.22 9.23 8.40
CA PHE A 114 -10.22 8.56 9.23
C PHE A 114 -10.85 7.94 10.49
N GLN A 115 -11.73 8.67 11.18
CA GLN A 115 -12.35 8.21 12.43
C GLN A 115 -13.24 6.96 12.22
N HIS A 116 -14.04 6.97 11.15
CA HIS A 116 -15.08 5.96 10.95
C HIS A 116 -14.70 4.82 10.01
N THR A 117 -13.57 4.92 9.29
CA THR A 117 -13.09 3.81 8.46
C THR A 117 -12.36 2.77 9.28
N GLN A 118 -12.44 1.52 8.81
CA GLN A 118 -11.66 0.41 9.32
C GLN A 118 -10.47 0.12 8.40
N GLY A 119 -9.37 -0.28 9.00
CA GLY A 119 -8.17 -0.66 8.26
C GLY A 119 -7.08 -1.12 9.21
N LYS A 120 -6.25 -2.03 8.76
CA LYS A 120 -5.10 -2.54 9.51
C LYS A 120 -4.10 -1.43 9.82
N TYR A 121 -3.89 -0.56 8.84
CA TYR A 121 -3.01 0.60 8.91
C TYR A 121 -3.77 1.83 8.43
N LYS A 122 -4.01 2.76 9.32
CA LYS A 122 -4.72 4.01 9.03
C LYS A 122 -3.80 5.19 9.23
N LEU A 123 -3.87 6.15 8.32
CA LEU A 123 -3.13 7.41 8.42
C LEU A 123 -3.97 8.53 7.82
N LEU A 124 -4.00 9.67 8.51
CA LEU A 124 -4.41 10.96 7.98
C LEU A 124 -3.22 11.91 8.09
N LEU A 125 -2.67 12.35 6.98
CA LEU A 125 -1.61 13.36 6.94
C LEU A 125 -2.19 14.66 6.39
N LYS A 126 -2.27 15.69 7.26
CA LYS A 126 -2.85 17.00 6.94
C LYS A 126 -1.79 17.99 6.44
N LYS A 127 -0.52 17.71 6.69
CA LYS A 127 0.61 18.55 6.30
C LYS A 127 1.57 17.78 5.44
N THR A 128 1.44 17.94 4.13
CA THR A 128 2.39 17.45 3.13
C THR A 128 3.34 18.57 2.70
N ASN A 129 4.32 18.27 1.86
CA ASN A 129 5.19 19.30 1.28
C ASN A 129 4.47 20.14 0.22
N THR A 130 3.34 19.66 -0.32
CA THR A 130 2.49 20.43 -1.23
C THR A 130 1.46 21.20 -0.41
N GLU A 131 1.49 22.51 -0.51
CA GLU A 131 0.57 23.38 0.23
C GLU A 131 -0.89 23.06 -0.08
N GLY A 132 -1.70 22.92 0.97
CA GLY A 132 -3.12 22.58 0.88
C GLY A 132 -3.43 21.12 0.52
N GLN A 133 -2.42 20.30 0.22
CA GLN A 133 -2.64 18.88 -0.01
C GLN A 133 -2.65 18.12 1.33
N GLN A 134 -3.65 17.27 1.49
CA GLN A 134 -3.76 16.33 2.61
C GLN A 134 -4.33 15.00 2.11
N PHE A 135 -4.13 13.93 2.86
CA PHE A 135 -4.68 12.64 2.48
C PHE A 135 -5.01 11.74 3.66
N VAL A 136 -5.93 10.82 3.43
CA VAL A 136 -6.24 9.71 4.32
C VAL A 136 -6.02 8.38 3.60
N CYS A 137 -5.51 7.38 4.31
CA CYS A 137 -5.44 6.02 3.80
C CYS A 137 -5.79 4.99 4.88
N PHE A 138 -6.24 3.81 4.42
CA PHE A 138 -6.65 2.69 5.27
C PHE A 138 -6.18 1.37 4.66
N SER A 139 -4.88 1.19 4.66
CA SER A 139 -4.22 0.07 3.99
C SER A 139 -4.39 -1.26 4.72
N PRO A 140 -4.72 -2.34 4.01
CA PRO A 140 -4.66 -3.69 4.55
C PRO A 140 -3.27 -4.32 4.39
N GLU A 141 -2.39 -3.74 3.56
CA GLU A 141 -1.17 -4.39 3.07
C GLU A 141 0.06 -4.02 3.88
N THR A 142 0.64 -5.01 4.55
CA THR A 142 1.95 -4.87 5.20
C THR A 142 3.04 -4.75 4.14
N PHE A 143 3.91 -3.73 4.26
CA PHE A 143 5.11 -3.60 3.43
C PHE A 143 6.22 -4.49 3.96
N LEU A 144 6.76 -4.16 5.13
CA LEU A 144 7.80 -4.92 5.82
C LEU A 144 7.51 -4.95 7.32
N ARG A 145 7.90 -6.05 7.95
CA ARG A 145 8.03 -6.14 9.40
C ARG A 145 9.45 -6.52 9.77
N ILE A 146 9.99 -5.90 10.81
CA ILE A 146 11.22 -6.36 11.45
C ILE A 146 10.87 -6.72 12.89
N LYS A 147 11.25 -7.93 13.28
CA LYS A 147 11.04 -8.44 14.63
C LYS A 147 12.20 -9.35 15.01
N GLN A 148 12.84 -9.07 16.16
CA GLN A 148 13.94 -9.89 16.69
C GLN A 148 15.06 -10.16 15.66
N GLY A 149 15.44 -9.11 14.89
CA GLY A 149 16.48 -9.21 13.86
C GLY A 149 16.10 -9.96 12.58
N HIS A 150 14.86 -10.34 12.42
CA HIS A 150 14.33 -10.91 11.19
C HIS A 150 13.43 -9.92 10.46
N ILE A 151 13.54 -9.89 9.15
CA ILE A 151 12.68 -9.11 8.26
C ILE A 151 11.68 -10.02 7.58
N TYR A 152 10.43 -9.56 7.53
CA TYR A 152 9.30 -10.30 6.95
C TYR A 152 8.59 -9.45 5.91
N SER A 153 8.09 -10.12 4.88
CA SER A 153 7.11 -9.57 3.95
C SER A 153 6.01 -10.60 3.71
N TYR A 154 4.79 -10.10 3.44
CA TYR A 154 3.59 -10.92 3.34
C TYR A 154 2.92 -10.70 1.99
N PRO A 155 3.47 -11.23 0.88
CA PRO A 155 2.83 -11.12 -0.43
C PRO A 155 1.45 -11.78 -0.40
N MET A 156 0.46 -11.04 -0.90
CA MET A 156 -0.93 -11.45 -0.96
C MET A 156 -1.42 -11.39 -2.40
N LYS A 157 -2.18 -12.41 -2.84
CA LYS A 157 -2.75 -12.46 -4.18
C LYS A 157 -3.94 -13.41 -4.21
N GLY A 158 -4.98 -13.01 -4.94
CA GLY A 158 -6.21 -13.77 -5.05
C GLY A 158 -7.13 -13.61 -3.84
N THR A 159 -8.37 -13.30 -4.12
CA THR A 159 -9.45 -13.20 -3.12
C THR A 159 -10.71 -13.85 -3.63
N ILE A 160 -11.50 -14.40 -2.73
CA ILE A 160 -12.81 -14.98 -3.03
C ILE A 160 -13.77 -14.68 -1.87
N ASP A 161 -15.04 -14.50 -2.17
CA ASP A 161 -16.08 -14.37 -1.16
C ASP A 161 -16.13 -15.65 -0.27
N ALA A 162 -16.00 -15.48 1.02
CA ALA A 162 -15.95 -16.60 1.98
C ALA A 162 -17.28 -17.34 2.08
N THR A 163 -18.39 -16.76 1.63
CA THR A 163 -19.73 -17.38 1.65
C THR A 163 -19.96 -18.40 0.52
N ILE A 164 -19.08 -18.39 -0.50
CA ILE A 164 -19.15 -19.33 -1.62
C ILE A 164 -18.85 -20.74 -1.09
N PRO A 165 -19.69 -21.75 -1.42
CA PRO A 165 -19.38 -23.12 -1.06
C PRO A 165 -18.01 -23.57 -1.58
N HIS A 166 -17.19 -24.16 -0.71
CA HIS A 166 -15.82 -24.61 -1.04
C HIS A 166 -14.87 -23.46 -1.51
N ALA A 167 -15.12 -22.22 -1.10
CA ALA A 167 -14.33 -21.04 -1.50
C ALA A 167 -12.82 -21.24 -1.30
N ALA A 168 -12.40 -21.81 -0.18
CA ALA A 168 -11.00 -22.10 0.11
C ALA A 168 -10.36 -23.03 -0.94
N GLN A 169 -11.06 -24.12 -1.30
CA GLN A 169 -10.58 -25.05 -2.30
C GLN A 169 -10.54 -24.40 -3.70
N ALA A 170 -11.61 -23.68 -4.07
CA ALA A 170 -11.68 -22.99 -5.34
C ALA A 170 -10.53 -21.98 -5.51
N LEU A 171 -10.21 -21.22 -4.44
CA LEU A 171 -9.10 -20.26 -4.45
C LEU A 171 -7.73 -20.97 -4.56
N MET A 172 -7.55 -22.11 -3.90
CA MET A 172 -6.30 -22.87 -3.96
C MET A 172 -6.09 -23.58 -5.29
N ASP A 173 -7.17 -24.00 -5.97
CA ASP A 173 -7.12 -24.72 -7.24
C ASP A 173 -7.02 -23.76 -8.46
N ASP A 174 -7.21 -22.44 -8.27
CA ASP A 174 -7.04 -21.46 -9.34
C ASP A 174 -5.58 -21.40 -9.80
N THR A 175 -5.31 -21.95 -10.98
CA THR A 175 -3.97 -22.04 -11.57
C THR A 175 -3.42 -20.66 -12.00
N LYS A 176 -4.29 -19.73 -12.42
CA LYS A 176 -3.89 -18.38 -12.77
C LYS A 176 -3.43 -17.63 -11.52
N GLU A 177 -4.25 -17.62 -10.47
CA GLU A 177 -3.92 -16.97 -9.21
C GLU A 177 -2.67 -17.61 -8.57
N ALA A 178 -2.50 -18.94 -8.71
CA ALA A 178 -1.30 -19.62 -8.24
C ALA A 178 -0.03 -19.15 -8.96
N ALA A 179 -0.06 -18.99 -10.27
CA ALA A 179 1.08 -18.52 -11.06
C ALA A 179 1.43 -17.05 -10.76
N GLU A 180 0.42 -16.19 -10.63
CA GLU A 180 0.60 -14.79 -10.24
C GLU A 180 1.16 -14.68 -8.82
N HIS A 181 0.66 -15.49 -7.88
CA HIS A 181 1.16 -15.54 -6.51
C HIS A 181 2.62 -16.01 -6.45
N ALA A 182 3.00 -17.05 -7.20
CA ALA A 182 4.38 -17.50 -7.28
C ALA A 182 5.32 -16.40 -7.80
N THR A 183 4.88 -15.64 -8.80
CA THR A 183 5.66 -14.53 -9.36
C THR A 183 5.92 -13.43 -8.32
N ILE A 184 4.89 -13.03 -7.54
CA ILE A 184 5.07 -11.99 -6.54
C ILE A 184 5.91 -12.48 -5.34
N VAL A 185 5.76 -13.75 -4.94
CA VAL A 185 6.59 -14.35 -3.88
C VAL A 185 8.05 -14.39 -4.28
N ASP A 186 8.36 -14.77 -5.53
CA ASP A 186 9.75 -14.78 -6.02
C ASP A 186 10.34 -13.38 -6.12
N LEU A 187 9.56 -12.41 -6.58
CA LEU A 187 9.97 -11.00 -6.58
C LEU A 187 10.34 -10.52 -5.17
N ILE A 188 9.48 -10.76 -4.19
CA ILE A 188 9.72 -10.36 -2.79
C ILE A 188 10.91 -11.09 -2.19
N ARG A 189 11.04 -12.40 -2.45
CA ARG A 189 12.20 -13.19 -2.02
C ARG A 189 13.50 -12.60 -2.57
N ASN A 190 13.52 -12.25 -3.84
CA ASN A 190 14.65 -11.61 -4.50
C ASN A 190 14.98 -10.24 -3.89
N ASP A 191 13.98 -9.40 -3.66
CA ASP A 191 14.16 -8.08 -3.05
C ASP A 191 14.75 -8.19 -1.64
N LEU A 192 14.22 -9.09 -0.80
CA LEU A 192 14.74 -9.31 0.55
C LEU A 192 16.16 -9.89 0.54
N SER A 193 16.52 -10.70 -0.45
CA SER A 193 17.87 -11.30 -0.57
C SER A 193 18.97 -10.25 -0.79
N ARG A 194 18.62 -9.03 -1.16
CA ARG A 194 19.58 -7.92 -1.32
C ARG A 194 20.04 -7.33 0.02
N ILE A 195 19.27 -7.54 1.08
CA ILE A 195 19.47 -6.90 2.39
C ILE A 195 19.52 -7.88 3.56
N ALA A 196 19.11 -9.12 3.36
CA ALA A 196 19.03 -10.14 4.39
C ALA A 196 19.69 -11.44 3.95
N LYS A 197 20.13 -12.26 4.92
CA LYS A 197 20.67 -13.62 4.69
C LYS A 197 19.59 -14.66 5.00
N HIS A 198 19.77 -15.87 4.45
CA HIS A 198 18.88 -17.02 4.68
C HIS A 198 17.41 -16.70 4.37
N VAL A 199 17.18 -16.00 3.26
CA VAL A 199 15.83 -15.67 2.83
C VAL A 199 15.08 -16.90 2.39
N THR A 200 13.96 -17.21 3.05
CA THR A 200 13.13 -18.38 2.81
C THR A 200 11.64 -18.00 2.81
N VAL A 201 10.85 -18.82 2.12
CA VAL A 201 9.38 -18.75 2.22
C VAL A 201 8.97 -19.69 3.36
N THR A 202 8.63 -19.12 4.50
CA THR A 202 8.31 -19.87 5.72
C THR A 202 6.90 -20.47 5.69
N ARG A 203 5.98 -19.77 5.00
CA ARG A 203 4.61 -20.23 4.74
C ARG A 203 4.23 -19.88 3.32
N TYR A 204 3.79 -20.84 2.53
CA TYR A 204 3.43 -20.64 1.12
C TYR A 204 1.95 -20.87 0.88
N ARG A 205 1.28 -19.89 0.24
CA ARG A 205 -0.14 -19.91 -0.17
C ARG A 205 -1.08 -20.41 0.94
N TYR A 206 -0.97 -19.88 2.14
CA TYR A 206 -1.97 -20.12 3.18
C TYR A 206 -3.17 -19.17 2.99
N ILE A 207 -4.31 -19.57 3.55
CA ILE A 207 -5.54 -18.79 3.46
C ILE A 207 -5.69 -17.93 4.71
N ASP A 208 -5.91 -16.64 4.49
CA ASP A 208 -6.34 -15.69 5.51
C ASP A 208 -7.83 -15.37 5.34
N LEU A 209 -8.56 -15.36 6.44
CA LEU A 209 -9.91 -14.83 6.50
C LEU A 209 -9.85 -13.34 6.82
N LEU A 210 -10.39 -12.52 5.94
CA LEU A 210 -10.45 -11.08 6.11
C LEU A 210 -11.91 -10.65 6.29
N HIS A 211 -12.18 -9.99 7.41
CA HIS A 211 -13.49 -9.39 7.68
C HIS A 211 -13.52 -8.01 7.02
N THR A 212 -14.43 -7.80 6.09
CA THR A 212 -14.64 -6.52 5.42
C THR A 212 -16.06 -5.99 5.68
N ASN A 213 -16.26 -4.71 5.42
CA ASN A 213 -17.59 -4.10 5.52
C ASN A 213 -18.59 -4.60 4.45
N GLN A 214 -18.10 -5.28 3.42
CA GLN A 214 -18.94 -5.89 2.36
C GLN A 214 -19.12 -7.40 2.54
N GLY A 215 -18.60 -7.96 3.64
CA GLY A 215 -18.63 -9.39 3.96
C GLY A 215 -17.21 -9.97 4.12
N ASP A 216 -17.19 -11.23 4.49
CA ASP A 216 -15.95 -11.96 4.71
C ASP A 216 -15.35 -12.45 3.39
N ILE A 217 -14.06 -12.27 3.22
CA ILE A 217 -13.32 -12.78 2.07
C ILE A 217 -12.16 -13.68 2.49
N LEU A 218 -11.89 -14.70 1.71
CA LEU A 218 -10.67 -15.48 1.81
C LEU A 218 -9.61 -14.90 0.86
N GLN A 219 -8.37 -14.85 1.34
CA GLN A 219 -7.23 -14.36 0.57
C GLN A 219 -6.06 -15.33 0.70
N THR A 220 -5.33 -15.58 -0.41
CA THR A 220 -4.08 -16.32 -0.31
C THR A 220 -2.93 -15.38 0.03
N SER A 221 -2.15 -15.79 1.03
CA SER A 221 -0.96 -15.09 1.52
C SER A 221 0.23 -16.02 1.57
N SER A 222 1.44 -15.46 1.51
CA SER A 222 2.67 -16.16 1.84
C SER A 222 3.49 -15.34 2.82
N GLU A 223 4.39 -15.99 3.54
CA GLU A 223 5.33 -15.30 4.42
C GLU A 223 6.75 -15.57 3.92
N VAL A 224 7.47 -14.49 3.64
CA VAL A 224 8.89 -14.51 3.27
C VAL A 224 9.68 -13.90 4.42
N CYS A 225 10.69 -14.63 4.90
CA CYS A 225 11.50 -14.21 6.05
C CYS A 225 12.99 -14.25 5.69
N GLY A 226 13.75 -13.28 6.20
CA GLY A 226 15.21 -13.24 6.12
C GLY A 226 15.83 -12.74 7.41
N LYS A 227 17.09 -13.08 7.66
CA LYS A 227 17.85 -12.63 8.83
C LYS A 227 18.65 -11.38 8.48
N LEU A 228 18.42 -10.28 9.20
CA LEU A 228 19.17 -9.04 9.07
C LEU A 228 20.54 -9.13 9.77
N PRO A 229 21.54 -8.32 9.35
CA PRO A 229 22.78 -8.11 10.12
C PRO A 229 22.45 -7.58 11.52
N HIS A 230 23.34 -7.83 12.48
CA HIS A 230 23.12 -7.41 13.88
C HIS A 230 23.04 -5.88 14.04
N ASP A 231 23.77 -5.17 13.19
CA ASP A 231 23.85 -3.70 13.16
C ASP A 231 22.77 -3.03 12.27
N TYR A 232 21.74 -3.78 11.87
CA TYR A 232 20.70 -3.28 10.98
C TYR A 232 20.04 -1.95 11.43
N PRO A 233 19.94 -1.58 12.72
CA PRO A 233 19.36 -0.29 13.09
C PRO A 233 20.16 0.90 12.55
N THR A 234 21.49 0.74 12.40
CA THR A 234 22.37 1.79 11.85
C THR A 234 22.19 1.99 10.35
N HIS A 235 21.53 1.05 9.67
CA HIS A 235 21.30 1.01 8.23
C HIS A 235 19.83 0.87 7.84
N LEU A 236 18.90 1.19 8.77
CA LEU A 236 17.46 1.01 8.55
C LEU A 236 16.96 1.76 7.33
N GLY A 237 17.47 2.98 7.11
CA GLY A 237 17.12 3.79 5.94
C GLY A 237 17.52 3.14 4.62
N GLN A 238 18.74 2.56 4.55
CA GLN A 238 19.22 1.81 3.37
C GLN A 238 18.42 0.52 3.16
N ILE A 239 18.05 -0.17 4.24
CA ILE A 239 17.22 -1.38 4.19
C ILE A 239 15.86 -1.04 3.56
N ILE A 240 15.22 0.04 3.98
CA ILE A 240 13.95 0.50 3.43
C ILE A 240 14.13 0.94 1.96
N ASP A 241 15.16 1.74 1.67
CA ASP A 241 15.45 2.23 0.32
C ASP A 241 15.65 1.11 -0.70
N ALA A 242 16.38 0.06 -0.32
CA ALA A 242 16.64 -1.09 -1.18
C ALA A 242 15.37 -1.86 -1.57
N GLN A 243 14.27 -1.69 -0.84
CA GLN A 243 12.98 -2.32 -1.12
C GLN A 243 12.03 -1.41 -1.92
N LEU A 244 12.37 -0.13 -2.10
CA LEU A 244 11.53 0.84 -2.81
C LEU A 244 11.79 0.86 -4.32
N PRO A 245 10.75 1.23 -5.10
CA PRO A 245 9.34 1.19 -4.69
C PRO A 245 8.91 -0.26 -4.39
N ALA A 246 7.89 -0.42 -3.55
CA ALA A 246 7.42 -1.75 -3.16
C ALA A 246 7.02 -2.59 -4.39
N GLY A 247 7.47 -3.85 -4.43
CA GLY A 247 7.28 -4.72 -5.59
C GLY A 247 5.82 -4.98 -5.92
N SER A 248 4.98 -5.14 -4.89
CA SER A 248 3.54 -5.42 -5.03
C SER A 248 2.76 -4.31 -5.73
N ILE A 249 3.21 -3.06 -5.61
CA ILE A 249 2.54 -1.88 -6.20
C ILE A 249 3.31 -1.29 -7.39
N THR A 250 4.38 -1.93 -7.81
CA THR A 250 5.20 -1.53 -8.96
C THR A 250 5.17 -2.61 -10.01
N GLY A 251 5.76 -3.76 -9.73
CA GLY A 251 5.93 -4.89 -10.62
C GLY A 251 7.39 -5.28 -10.83
N ALA A 252 7.66 -6.07 -11.86
CA ALA A 252 8.97 -6.65 -12.12
C ALA A 252 9.30 -6.74 -13.62
N PRO A 253 10.58 -6.49 -13.99
CA PRO A 253 11.69 -5.94 -13.19
C PRO A 253 11.49 -4.45 -12.89
N LYS A 254 11.80 -4.01 -11.66
CA LYS A 254 11.45 -2.67 -11.16
C LYS A 254 11.91 -1.51 -12.06
N PRO A 255 13.19 -1.39 -12.49
CA PRO A 255 13.62 -0.22 -13.24
C PRO A 255 12.79 0.02 -14.51
N LYS A 256 12.61 -1.03 -15.31
CA LYS A 256 11.85 -0.93 -16.56
C LYS A 256 10.36 -0.73 -16.33
N THR A 257 9.83 -1.35 -15.27
CA THR A 257 8.41 -1.20 -14.91
C THR A 257 8.08 0.22 -14.48
N ILE A 258 8.99 0.91 -13.77
CA ILE A 258 8.82 2.33 -13.40
C ILE A 258 8.70 3.21 -14.66
N ASP A 259 9.54 2.99 -15.68
CA ASP A 259 9.45 3.72 -16.94
C ASP A 259 8.10 3.51 -17.63
N ILE A 260 7.61 2.25 -17.63
CA ILE A 260 6.31 1.90 -18.22
C ILE A 260 5.17 2.60 -17.47
N ILE A 261 5.21 2.61 -16.13
CA ILE A 261 4.23 3.30 -15.30
C ILE A 261 4.18 4.79 -15.64
N HIS A 262 5.35 5.45 -15.74
CA HIS A 262 5.42 6.88 -16.10
C HIS A 262 4.83 7.17 -17.48
N GLN A 263 5.01 6.27 -18.46
CA GLN A 263 4.44 6.42 -19.79
C GLN A 263 2.92 6.20 -19.81
N ALA A 264 2.42 5.28 -18.97
CA ALA A 264 1.03 4.84 -19.00
C ALA A 264 0.09 5.74 -18.16
N GLU A 265 0.53 6.22 -17.01
CA GLU A 265 -0.39 6.84 -16.03
C GLU A 265 -0.62 8.34 -16.26
N GLY A 266 0.37 9.08 -16.76
CA GLY A 266 0.23 10.50 -17.08
C GLY A 266 -0.01 11.43 -15.87
N TYR A 267 0.17 10.94 -14.62
CA TYR A 267 0.02 11.72 -13.39
C TYR A 267 1.05 11.33 -12.33
N ASP A 268 1.21 12.16 -11.30
CA ASP A 268 2.08 11.87 -10.16
C ASP A 268 1.31 11.10 -9.08
N ARG A 269 1.82 9.93 -8.71
CA ARG A 269 1.24 9.13 -7.62
C ARG A 269 1.32 9.83 -6.26
N SER A 270 2.27 10.77 -6.07
CA SER A 270 2.51 11.47 -4.80
C SER A 270 2.75 10.47 -3.66
N TYR A 271 1.98 10.52 -2.58
CA TYR A 271 2.06 9.56 -1.48
C TYR A 271 1.34 8.23 -1.75
N TYR A 272 0.44 8.18 -2.73
CA TYR A 272 -0.18 6.93 -3.14
C TYR A 272 0.87 5.95 -3.64
N THR A 273 0.80 4.70 -3.19
CA THR A 273 1.81 3.66 -3.43
C THR A 273 3.20 3.95 -2.85
N GLY A 274 3.31 4.98 -2.02
CA GLY A 274 4.42 5.14 -1.10
C GLY A 274 4.32 4.18 0.09
N ILE A 275 5.08 4.45 1.14
CA ILE A 275 5.10 3.62 2.34
C ILE A 275 4.92 4.47 3.61
N MET A 276 4.39 3.83 4.64
CA MET A 276 4.31 4.40 5.98
C MET A 276 4.70 3.34 7.01
N GLY A 277 5.27 3.75 8.14
CA GLY A 277 5.69 2.78 9.15
C GLY A 277 6.02 3.41 10.49
N ILE A 278 5.98 2.57 11.52
CA ILE A 278 6.45 2.87 12.86
C ILE A 278 7.64 1.97 13.16
N TYR A 279 8.73 2.59 13.61
CA TYR A 279 9.87 1.90 14.16
C TYR A 279 9.94 2.14 15.68
N ASN A 280 10.13 1.09 16.44
CA ASN A 280 10.21 1.15 17.89
C ASN A 280 11.11 0.04 18.42
N GLN A 281 12.17 0.39 19.15
CA GLN A 281 13.06 -0.53 19.86
C GLN A 281 13.54 -1.73 19.02
N GLY A 282 13.97 -1.48 17.78
CA GLY A 282 14.45 -2.53 16.88
C GLY A 282 13.33 -3.24 16.11
N GLU A 283 12.08 -2.92 16.31
CA GLU A 283 10.96 -3.48 15.56
C GLU A 283 10.40 -2.48 14.53
N LEU A 284 10.11 -2.96 13.35
CA LEU A 284 9.46 -2.20 12.29
C LEU A 284 8.08 -2.79 11.99
N ASN A 285 7.07 -1.94 11.96
CA ASN A 285 5.75 -2.26 11.42
C ASN A 285 5.41 -1.24 10.35
N SER A 286 5.31 -1.67 9.08
CA SER A 286 5.11 -0.76 7.95
C SER A 286 4.12 -1.29 6.93
N ALA A 287 3.52 -0.37 6.19
CA ALA A 287 2.49 -0.64 5.20
C ALA A 287 2.76 0.12 3.90
N VAL A 288 2.23 -0.42 2.79
CA VAL A 288 2.11 0.30 1.53
C VAL A 288 0.93 1.27 1.62
N ILE A 289 1.07 2.49 1.10
CA ILE A 289 -0.02 3.48 1.12
C ILE A 289 -0.98 3.21 -0.05
N ILE A 290 -2.03 2.46 0.25
CA ILE A 290 -3.14 2.16 -0.67
C ILE A 290 -4.48 2.41 0.02
N ARG A 291 -5.60 2.28 -0.70
CA ARG A 291 -6.92 2.73 -0.21
C ARG A 291 -6.83 4.20 0.21
N TYR A 292 -6.50 5.01 -0.75
CA TYR A 292 -5.99 6.36 -0.56
C TYR A 292 -6.94 7.40 -1.14
N ILE A 293 -7.24 8.42 -0.35
CA ILE A 293 -8.03 9.59 -0.76
C ILE A 293 -7.21 10.83 -0.46
N GLU A 294 -6.93 11.64 -1.46
CA GLU A 294 -6.31 12.95 -1.27
C GLU A 294 -7.32 14.08 -1.47
N SER A 295 -7.06 15.19 -0.80
CA SER A 295 -7.72 16.47 -1.01
C SER A 295 -6.70 17.48 -1.49
N ASP A 296 -7.04 18.24 -2.53
CA ASP A 296 -6.24 19.37 -2.99
C ASP A 296 -6.54 20.65 -2.17
N ALA A 297 -5.86 21.76 -2.50
CA ALA A 297 -6.07 23.08 -1.86
C ALA A 297 -7.49 23.64 -2.06
N HIS A 298 -8.25 23.13 -3.03
CA HIS A 298 -9.64 23.49 -3.30
C HIS A 298 -10.65 22.52 -2.68
N HIS A 299 -10.17 21.58 -1.85
CA HIS A 299 -10.96 20.51 -1.22
C HIS A 299 -11.60 19.53 -2.21
N ASN A 300 -11.09 19.43 -3.44
CA ASN A 300 -11.50 18.38 -4.35
C ASN A 300 -10.90 17.04 -3.89
N LEU A 301 -11.74 16.02 -3.83
CA LEU A 301 -11.32 14.68 -3.40
C LEU A 301 -10.99 13.80 -4.60
N THR A 302 -9.85 13.12 -4.52
CA THR A 302 -9.43 12.12 -5.51
C THR A 302 -9.08 10.81 -4.80
N PHE A 303 -9.77 9.74 -5.17
CA PHE A 303 -9.38 8.38 -4.79
C PHE A 303 -8.38 7.85 -5.82
N LYS A 304 -7.28 7.24 -5.38
CA LYS A 304 -6.34 6.56 -6.28
C LYS A 304 -6.47 5.05 -6.10
N ALA A 305 -6.62 4.35 -7.21
CA ALA A 305 -6.78 2.90 -7.23
C ALA A 305 -6.01 2.28 -8.40
N GLY A 306 -5.68 1.00 -8.30
CA GLY A 306 -4.95 0.29 -9.33
C GLY A 306 -5.00 -1.22 -9.18
N GLY A 307 -4.44 -1.90 -10.18
CA GLY A 307 -4.34 -3.34 -10.23
C GLY A 307 -3.10 -3.82 -10.98
N GLY A 308 -2.70 -5.05 -10.73
CA GLY A 308 -1.56 -5.69 -11.37
C GLY A 308 -1.92 -6.21 -12.76
N ILE A 309 -1.30 -5.67 -13.79
CA ILE A 309 -1.48 -6.12 -15.18
C ILE A 309 -0.42 -7.18 -15.52
N THR A 310 -0.86 -8.27 -16.08
CA THR A 310 -0.04 -9.39 -16.55
C THR A 310 -0.31 -9.72 -18.03
N ALA A 311 0.42 -10.68 -18.57
CA ALA A 311 0.17 -11.17 -19.93
C ALA A 311 -1.24 -11.78 -20.11
N MET A 312 -1.89 -12.23 -19.04
CA MET A 312 -3.22 -12.82 -19.06
C MET A 312 -4.35 -11.82 -18.78
N SER A 313 -4.02 -10.59 -18.35
CA SER A 313 -4.98 -9.56 -17.99
C SER A 313 -5.86 -9.13 -19.18
N GLN A 314 -7.14 -8.91 -18.91
CA GLN A 314 -8.14 -8.41 -19.84
C GLN A 314 -8.60 -7.02 -19.43
N CYS A 315 -8.49 -6.03 -20.32
CA CYS A 315 -8.71 -4.62 -20.01
C CYS A 315 -10.02 -4.36 -19.27
N HIS A 316 -11.13 -4.88 -19.76
CA HIS A 316 -12.44 -4.67 -19.14
C HIS A 316 -12.54 -5.24 -17.72
N LYS A 317 -11.90 -6.38 -17.45
CA LYS A 317 -11.89 -6.99 -16.11
C LYS A 317 -11.06 -6.14 -15.13
N GLU A 318 -9.88 -5.73 -15.55
CA GLU A 318 -8.99 -4.90 -14.73
C GLU A 318 -9.60 -3.52 -14.45
N TYR A 319 -10.25 -2.91 -15.45
CA TYR A 319 -10.98 -1.65 -15.26
C TYR A 319 -12.08 -1.79 -14.20
N ASN A 320 -12.91 -2.82 -14.31
CA ASN A 320 -14.00 -3.07 -13.35
C ASN A 320 -13.45 -3.32 -11.94
N GLU A 321 -12.33 -4.07 -11.82
CA GLU A 321 -11.68 -4.33 -10.54
C GLU A 321 -11.16 -3.04 -9.89
N VAL A 322 -10.58 -2.14 -10.69
CA VAL A 322 -10.13 -0.82 -10.19
C VAL A 322 -11.30 -0.02 -9.65
N ILE A 323 -12.43 0.03 -10.38
CA ILE A 323 -13.62 0.77 -9.94
C ILE A 323 -14.22 0.18 -8.66
N GLN A 324 -14.27 -1.15 -8.55
CA GLN A 324 -14.74 -1.83 -7.34
C GLN A 324 -13.90 -1.53 -6.09
N LYS A 325 -12.63 -1.14 -6.26
CA LYS A 325 -11.75 -0.75 -5.16
C LYS A 325 -12.02 0.66 -4.61
N VAL A 326 -12.86 1.46 -5.30
CA VAL A 326 -13.16 2.85 -4.95
C VAL A 326 -14.36 2.91 -4.01
N TYR A 327 -14.13 2.65 -2.74
CA TYR A 327 -15.17 2.66 -1.71
C TYR A 327 -14.62 3.15 -0.35
N LEU A 328 -15.53 3.56 0.54
CA LEU A 328 -15.21 3.88 1.94
C LEU A 328 -15.49 2.65 2.81
N PRO A 329 -14.51 2.10 3.54
CA PRO A 329 -14.71 0.98 4.45
C PRO A 329 -15.28 1.47 5.80
N ILE A 330 -16.42 2.16 5.77
CA ILE A 330 -17.16 2.62 6.95
C ILE A 330 -18.08 1.50 7.39
N LYS A 331 -18.10 1.21 8.70
CA LYS A 331 -19.07 0.29 9.30
C LYS A 331 -20.35 1.10 9.57
N LEU A 332 -21.39 0.80 8.83
CA LEU A 332 -22.74 1.34 9.04
C LEU A 332 -23.45 0.58 10.16
#